data_e340857a132b231b2e1628be8642c153
#
_entry.id   e340857a132b231b2e1628be8642c153
#
_cell.length_a   1.000
_cell.length_b   1.000
_cell.length_c   1.000
_cell.angle_alpha   90.00
_cell.angle_beta   90.00
_cell.angle_gamma   90.00
#
_symmetry.space_group_name_H-M   'P 1'
#
loop_
_entity.id
_entity.type
_entity.pdbx_description
1 polymer ?
#
loop_
_entity_poly.entity_id
_entity_poly.type
_entity_poly.pdbx_seq_one_letter_code
_entity_poly.pdbx_strand_id
1 'polypeptide(L)'
;MYAIIKTGGKQYKVAEGDTIQLQRLAGEKGDSVTFGELLAVGGDTVTLGSPLVAGAQVAGEIVEHRRSATILVFKKRRRQNSKRSRGHRQDHTVVRITEILTDGKQPSKEKVAAPKKAKAPKAAAAEGTETETKKPKAAKKTPAAAKKPRAKPAAKKK
;
A
#
# COMPACT_ATOMS: atom_id res chain seq x y z
N MET A 1 -5.58 12.77 -21.05
CA MET A 1 -6.41 13.65 -20.21
C MET A 1 -5.85 13.68 -18.80
N TYR A 2 -5.94 14.79 -18.04
CA TYR A 2 -5.49 14.83 -16.64
C TYR A 2 -6.50 15.59 -15.78
N ALA A 3 -6.54 15.29 -14.50
CA ALA A 3 -7.37 16.01 -13.55
C ALA A 3 -6.54 16.44 -12.32
N ILE A 4 -6.98 17.49 -11.64
CA ILE A 4 -6.42 17.90 -10.35
C ILE A 4 -7.49 17.63 -9.30
N ILE A 5 -7.25 16.59 -8.49
CA ILE A 5 -8.13 16.18 -7.40
C ILE A 5 -7.65 16.77 -6.08
N LYS A 6 -8.59 17.09 -5.19
CA LYS A 6 -8.31 17.48 -3.81
C LYS A 6 -8.80 16.39 -2.88
N THR A 7 -7.88 15.80 -2.10
CA THR A 7 -8.22 14.75 -1.13
C THR A 7 -7.25 14.75 0.04
N GLY A 8 -7.73 14.48 1.26
CA GLY A 8 -6.90 14.47 2.45
C GLY A 8 -6.13 15.77 2.71
N GLY A 9 -6.66 16.92 2.31
CA GLY A 9 -6.01 18.23 2.46
C GLY A 9 -4.85 18.48 1.50
N LYS A 10 -4.66 17.62 0.50
CA LYS A 10 -3.62 17.73 -0.53
C LYS A 10 -4.24 17.72 -1.92
N GLN A 11 -3.49 18.26 -2.88
CA GLN A 11 -3.86 18.27 -4.28
C GLN A 11 -2.94 17.32 -5.07
N TYR A 12 -3.54 16.55 -5.98
CA TYR A 12 -2.83 15.59 -6.80
C TYR A 12 -3.21 15.81 -8.27
N LYS A 13 -2.21 15.92 -9.12
CA LYS A 13 -2.39 15.83 -10.57
C LYS A 13 -2.38 14.36 -10.95
N VAL A 14 -3.42 13.90 -11.61
CA VAL A 14 -3.62 12.50 -11.97
C VAL A 14 -4.00 12.37 -13.43
N ALA A 15 -3.54 11.31 -14.08
CA ALA A 15 -3.96 10.89 -15.41
C ALA A 15 -4.54 9.47 -15.32
N GLU A 16 -5.21 9.04 -16.38
CA GLU A 16 -5.73 7.68 -16.49
C GLU A 16 -4.58 6.65 -16.44
N GLY A 17 -4.75 5.63 -15.62
CA GLY A 17 -3.73 4.59 -15.40
C GLY A 17 -2.67 4.92 -14.35
N ASP A 18 -2.63 6.15 -13.82
CA ASP A 18 -1.68 6.55 -12.79
C ASP A 18 -1.95 5.84 -11.46
N THR A 19 -0.87 5.57 -10.72
CA THR A 19 -0.94 5.04 -9.36
C THR A 19 -0.45 6.10 -8.37
N ILE A 20 -1.32 6.51 -7.47
CA ILE A 20 -1.04 7.57 -6.50
C ILE A 20 -1.13 7.05 -5.07
N GLN A 21 -0.35 7.68 -4.16
CA GLN A 21 -0.39 7.40 -2.73
C GLN A 21 -1.17 8.51 -2.02
N LEU A 22 -2.30 8.13 -1.44
CA LEU A 22 -3.17 9.02 -0.69
C LEU A 22 -3.08 8.75 0.82
N GLN A 23 -3.66 9.63 1.63
CA GLN A 23 -3.94 9.30 3.01
C GLN A 23 -4.88 8.09 3.07
N ARG A 24 -4.91 7.41 4.20
CA ARG A 24 -5.74 6.22 4.38
C ARG A 24 -7.19 6.52 4.05
N LEU A 25 -7.73 5.79 3.09
CA LEU A 25 -9.14 5.78 2.72
C LEU A 25 -9.83 4.58 3.38
N ALA A 26 -11.14 4.69 3.58
CA ALA A 26 -12.00 3.56 3.93
C ALA A 26 -12.21 2.71 2.68
N GLY A 27 -12.35 1.40 2.87
CA GLY A 27 -12.51 0.40 1.81
C GLY A 27 -11.48 -0.71 1.92
N GLU A 28 -11.64 -1.75 1.12
CA GLU A 28 -10.72 -2.88 1.03
C GLU A 28 -9.97 -2.86 -0.30
N LYS A 29 -8.97 -3.73 -0.41
CA LYS A 29 -8.23 -3.92 -1.66
C LYS A 29 -9.16 -4.43 -2.75
N GLY A 30 -9.20 -3.73 -3.89
CA GLY A 30 -10.07 -4.03 -5.03
C GLY A 30 -11.37 -3.21 -5.04
N ASP A 31 -11.61 -2.39 -4.02
CA ASP A 31 -12.78 -1.52 -4.00
C ASP A 31 -12.59 -0.33 -4.93
N SER A 32 -13.67 0.08 -5.59
CA SER A 32 -13.72 1.29 -6.40
C SER A 32 -14.00 2.51 -5.53
N VAL A 33 -13.23 3.56 -5.74
CA VAL A 33 -13.36 4.85 -5.05
C VAL A 33 -13.59 5.95 -6.07
N THR A 34 -14.53 6.85 -5.80
CA THR A 34 -14.81 8.03 -6.63
C THR A 34 -14.40 9.31 -5.90
N PHE A 35 -13.69 10.17 -6.60
CA PHE A 35 -13.28 11.48 -6.12
C PHE A 35 -14.11 12.54 -6.83
N GLY A 36 -14.91 13.31 -6.09
CA GLY A 36 -15.76 14.37 -6.60
C GLY A 36 -15.19 15.78 -6.45
N GLU A 37 -14.15 15.97 -5.63
CA GLU A 37 -13.53 17.27 -5.43
C GLU A 37 -12.44 17.52 -6.48
N LEU A 38 -12.85 17.95 -7.69
CA LEU A 38 -11.95 18.29 -8.78
C LEU A 38 -11.79 19.80 -8.89
N LEU A 39 -10.56 20.27 -8.90
CA LEU A 39 -10.21 21.69 -9.05
C LEU A 39 -10.07 22.08 -10.52
N ALA A 40 -9.55 21.19 -11.33
CA ALA A 40 -9.39 21.40 -12.76
C ALA A 40 -9.37 20.07 -13.51
N VAL A 41 -9.81 20.11 -14.75
CA VAL A 41 -9.68 19.02 -15.72
C VAL A 41 -9.02 19.58 -16.96
N GLY A 42 -7.96 18.90 -17.42
CA GLY A 42 -7.19 19.31 -18.59
C GLY A 42 -7.13 18.19 -19.62
N GLY A 43 -7.28 18.58 -20.85
CA GLY A 43 -7.14 17.79 -22.05
C GLY A 43 -6.76 18.73 -23.18
N ASP A 44 -7.52 18.73 -24.27
CA ASP A 44 -7.38 19.70 -25.35
C ASP A 44 -7.81 21.10 -24.91
N THR A 45 -8.82 21.17 -24.05
CA THR A 45 -9.25 22.39 -23.35
C THR A 45 -9.14 22.21 -21.85
N VAL A 46 -8.71 23.26 -21.14
CA VAL A 46 -8.59 23.25 -19.69
C VAL A 46 -9.82 23.88 -19.06
N THR A 47 -10.55 23.10 -18.24
CA THR A 47 -11.68 23.60 -17.45
C THR A 47 -11.24 23.81 -16.00
N LEU A 48 -11.41 25.01 -15.50
CA LEU A 48 -11.11 25.39 -14.12
C LEU A 48 -12.40 25.45 -13.31
N GLY A 49 -12.35 24.87 -12.10
CA GLY A 49 -13.46 24.98 -11.15
C GLY A 49 -13.48 26.31 -10.39
N SER A 50 -14.67 26.78 -10.03
CA SER A 50 -14.84 27.93 -9.15
C SER A 50 -15.78 27.57 -7.97
N PRO A 51 -15.30 26.98 -6.89
CA PRO A 51 -13.98 26.40 -6.63
C PRO A 51 -13.77 25.00 -7.21
N LEU A 52 -14.84 24.27 -7.55
CA LEU A 52 -14.82 22.89 -8.04
C LEU A 52 -15.45 22.81 -9.45
N VAL A 53 -15.02 21.84 -10.23
CA VAL A 53 -15.60 21.55 -11.53
C VAL A 53 -16.90 20.77 -11.31
N ALA A 54 -18.04 21.33 -11.71
CA ALA A 54 -19.32 20.66 -11.58
C ALA A 54 -19.43 19.48 -12.54
N GLY A 55 -19.97 18.36 -12.05
CA GLY A 55 -20.23 17.18 -12.87
C GLY A 55 -19.01 16.32 -13.24
N ALA A 56 -17.80 16.73 -12.85
CA ALA A 56 -16.61 15.94 -13.09
C ALA A 56 -16.30 15.03 -11.88
N GLN A 57 -15.88 13.80 -12.16
CA GLN A 57 -15.49 12.80 -11.15
C GLN A 57 -14.27 12.00 -11.64
N VAL A 58 -13.45 11.54 -10.71
CA VAL A 58 -12.35 10.63 -11.01
C VAL A 58 -12.62 9.30 -10.30
N ALA A 59 -12.63 8.21 -11.07
CA ALA A 59 -12.75 6.86 -10.55
C ALA A 59 -11.37 6.24 -10.39
N GLY A 60 -11.19 5.49 -9.31
CA GLY A 60 -9.98 4.74 -9.03
C GLY A 60 -10.27 3.46 -8.27
N GLU A 61 -9.32 2.54 -8.26
CA GLU A 61 -9.36 1.27 -7.56
C GLU A 61 -8.30 1.24 -6.46
N ILE A 62 -8.65 0.77 -5.27
CA ILE A 62 -7.70 0.57 -4.18
C ILE A 62 -6.81 -0.64 -4.50
N VAL A 63 -5.53 -0.40 -4.74
CA VAL A 63 -4.55 -1.45 -5.00
C VAL A 63 -4.09 -2.10 -3.70
N GLU A 64 -3.71 -1.27 -2.72
CA GLU A 64 -3.24 -1.75 -1.42
C GLU A 64 -3.29 -0.66 -0.35
N HIS A 65 -3.35 -1.11 0.90
CA HIS A 65 -3.06 -0.27 2.07
C HIS A 65 -1.65 -0.57 2.56
N ARG A 66 -0.83 0.46 2.69
CA ARG A 66 0.56 0.30 3.14
C ARG A 66 0.93 1.35 4.17
N ARG A 67 1.98 1.07 4.91
CA ARG A 67 2.56 2.04 5.85
C ARG A 67 3.87 2.58 5.29
N SER A 68 4.11 3.86 5.47
CA SER A 68 5.38 4.50 5.09
C SER A 68 6.56 3.91 5.87
N ALA A 69 7.77 4.21 5.42
CA ALA A 69 8.97 3.95 6.20
C ALA A 69 8.89 4.66 7.55
N THR A 70 9.55 4.09 8.57
CA THR A 70 9.58 4.71 9.90
C THR A 70 10.42 5.98 9.88
N ILE A 71 9.80 7.09 10.25
CA ILE A 71 10.50 8.36 10.47
C ILE A 71 10.88 8.43 11.93
N LEU A 72 12.17 8.54 12.22
CA LEU A 72 12.67 8.66 13.58
C LEU A 72 12.71 10.14 13.99
N VAL A 73 11.86 10.50 14.93
CA VAL A 73 11.80 11.86 15.50
C VAL A 73 12.61 11.88 16.78
N PHE A 74 13.75 12.56 16.75
CA PHE A 74 14.63 12.70 17.90
C PHE A 74 14.55 14.14 18.45
N LYS A 75 14.26 14.26 19.74
CA LYS A 75 14.23 15.55 20.47
C LYS A 75 15.23 15.52 21.60
N LYS A 76 16.11 16.53 21.65
CA LYS A 76 17.07 16.73 22.74
C LYS A 76 16.97 18.17 23.23
N ARG A 77 17.00 18.36 24.56
CA ARG A 77 17.21 19.68 25.18
C ARG A 77 18.68 19.80 25.55
N ARG A 78 19.32 20.88 25.11
CA ARG A 78 20.71 21.14 25.49
C ARG A 78 20.80 21.52 26.97
N ARG A 79 21.89 21.19 27.64
CA ARG A 79 22.19 21.45 29.05
C ARG A 79 21.25 20.86 30.09
N GLN A 80 20.30 20.00 29.68
CA GLN A 80 19.33 19.39 30.59
C GLN A 80 19.31 17.86 30.52
N ASN A 81 20.29 17.25 29.88
CA ASN A 81 20.39 15.79 29.71
C ASN A 81 19.08 15.08 29.27
N SER A 82 18.12 15.82 28.74
CA SER A 82 16.85 15.29 28.25
C SER A 82 16.95 14.90 26.80
N LYS A 83 16.66 13.63 26.48
CA LYS A 83 16.58 13.09 25.12
C LYS A 83 15.36 12.22 24.97
N ARG A 84 14.65 12.34 23.85
CA ARG A 84 13.50 11.49 23.51
C ARG A 84 13.57 11.10 22.04
N SER A 85 13.29 9.85 21.74
CA SER A 85 13.19 9.33 20.39
C SER A 85 11.83 8.69 20.22
N ARG A 86 11.16 8.96 19.10
CA ARG A 86 9.87 8.34 18.73
C ARG A 86 9.92 7.98 17.25
N GLY A 87 9.45 6.78 16.92
CA GLY A 87 9.19 6.39 15.55
C GLY A 87 7.77 6.79 15.13
N HIS A 88 7.62 7.29 13.91
CA HIS A 88 6.32 7.56 13.29
C HIS A 88 6.22 6.84 11.94
N ARG A 89 5.09 6.18 11.71
CA ARG A 89 4.76 5.57 10.41
C ARG A 89 3.35 6.02 10.03
N GLN A 90 3.24 6.60 8.84
CA GLN A 90 1.96 7.05 8.30
C GLN A 90 1.31 5.94 7.50
N ASP A 91 0.00 5.75 7.70
CA ASP A 91 -0.80 4.84 6.88
C ASP A 91 -1.20 5.54 5.59
N HIS A 92 -1.06 4.84 4.47
CA HIS A 92 -1.39 5.29 3.12
C HIS A 92 -2.24 4.26 2.41
N THR A 93 -3.05 4.73 1.48
CA THR A 93 -3.75 3.92 0.49
C THR A 93 -3.14 4.20 -0.88
N VAL A 94 -2.81 3.14 -1.60
CA VAL A 94 -2.37 3.20 -2.99
C VAL A 94 -3.59 2.99 -3.86
N VAL A 95 -3.90 3.98 -4.70
CA VAL A 95 -5.05 3.97 -5.60
C VAL A 95 -4.54 4.09 -7.03
N ARG A 96 -5.06 3.24 -7.90
CA ARG A 96 -4.87 3.32 -9.34
C ARG A 96 -6.06 4.04 -9.95
N ILE A 97 -5.79 5.09 -10.71
CA ILE A 97 -6.83 5.83 -11.42
C ILE A 97 -7.28 5.01 -12.63
N THR A 98 -8.57 4.77 -12.74
CA THR A 98 -9.16 4.02 -13.86
C THR A 98 -9.67 4.97 -14.93
N GLU A 99 -10.48 5.97 -14.55
CA GLU A 99 -11.17 6.84 -15.49
C GLU A 99 -11.31 8.26 -14.94
N ILE A 100 -11.27 9.24 -15.84
CA ILE A 100 -11.59 10.66 -15.56
C ILE A 100 -12.90 10.95 -16.27
N LEU A 101 -13.96 11.12 -15.50
CA LEU A 101 -15.31 11.37 -16.00
C LEU A 101 -15.59 12.87 -15.99
N THR A 102 -15.91 13.39 -17.15
CA THR A 102 -16.49 14.73 -17.35
C THR A 102 -17.97 14.55 -17.68
N ASP A 103 -18.81 15.53 -17.35
CA ASP A 103 -20.24 15.54 -17.72
C ASP A 103 -21.16 14.56 -16.96
N GLY A 104 -20.88 14.27 -15.69
CA GLY A 104 -21.78 13.49 -14.84
C GLY A 104 -21.98 12.03 -15.24
N LYS A 105 -21.11 11.49 -16.08
CA LYS A 105 -21.11 10.05 -16.41
C LYS A 105 -20.75 9.25 -15.17
N GLN A 106 -21.43 8.11 -14.96
CA GLN A 106 -21.08 7.19 -13.90
C GLN A 106 -19.88 6.33 -14.30
N PRO A 107 -18.99 5.98 -13.35
CA PRO A 107 -17.84 5.13 -13.64
C PRO A 107 -18.29 3.76 -14.17
N SER A 108 -17.68 3.31 -15.25
CA SER A 108 -17.88 1.96 -15.77
C SER A 108 -17.35 0.96 -14.75
N LYS A 109 -18.19 0.02 -14.33
CA LYS A 109 -17.81 -1.05 -13.39
C LYS A 109 -17.00 -2.17 -14.07
N GLU A 110 -16.27 -1.89 -15.12
CA GLU A 110 -15.36 -2.90 -15.67
C GLU A 110 -14.22 -3.16 -14.68
N LYS A 111 -14.31 -4.32 -14.04
CA LYS A 111 -13.18 -4.91 -13.32
C LYS A 111 -12.01 -5.02 -14.28
N VAL A 112 -11.06 -4.10 -14.17
CA VAL A 112 -9.77 -4.24 -14.84
C VAL A 112 -9.13 -5.51 -14.29
N ALA A 113 -9.12 -6.56 -15.10
CA ALA A 113 -8.47 -7.83 -14.81
C ALA A 113 -7.03 -7.53 -14.38
N ALA A 114 -6.66 -8.05 -13.21
CA ALA A 114 -5.30 -7.98 -12.71
C ALA A 114 -4.31 -8.37 -13.80
N PRO A 115 -3.17 -7.68 -13.98
CA PRO A 115 -2.18 -8.04 -14.96
C PRO A 115 -1.72 -9.48 -14.68
N LYS A 116 -2.05 -10.42 -15.57
CA LYS A 116 -1.49 -11.76 -15.54
C LYS A 116 0.02 -11.61 -15.52
N LYS A 117 0.67 -12.07 -14.43
CA LYS A 117 2.10 -12.27 -14.39
C LYS A 117 2.52 -13.02 -15.65
N ALA A 118 3.30 -12.38 -16.49
CA ALA A 118 3.92 -13.00 -17.64
C ALA A 118 4.71 -14.23 -17.15
N LYS A 119 4.26 -15.41 -17.55
CA LYS A 119 5.01 -16.65 -17.41
C LYS A 119 6.29 -16.48 -18.22
N ALA A 120 7.43 -16.56 -17.54
CA ALA A 120 8.72 -16.70 -18.19
C ALA A 120 8.70 -17.91 -19.16
N PRO A 121 9.30 -17.81 -20.35
CA PRO A 121 9.35 -18.93 -21.28
C PRO A 121 10.27 -20.01 -20.70
N LYS A 122 9.72 -21.21 -20.53
CA LYS A 122 10.44 -22.42 -20.20
C LYS A 122 11.17 -22.85 -21.47
N ALA A 123 12.48 -22.68 -21.50
CA ALA A 123 13.33 -23.25 -22.50
C ALA A 123 13.32 -24.79 -22.36
N ALA A 124 12.97 -25.47 -23.45
CA ALA A 124 13.08 -26.89 -23.60
C ALA A 124 14.52 -27.25 -24.02
N ALA A 125 15.05 -28.32 -23.46
CA ALA A 125 15.84 -29.34 -24.15
C ALA A 125 16.40 -30.35 -23.16
N ALA A 126 15.93 -31.54 -23.31
CA ALA A 126 16.60 -32.76 -23.77
C ALA A 126 17.32 -33.54 -22.66
N GLU A 127 16.69 -34.68 -22.35
CA GLU A 127 17.15 -36.05 -22.63
C GLU A 127 18.39 -36.53 -21.91
N GLY A 128 18.22 -37.63 -21.16
CA GLY A 128 19.30 -38.57 -20.93
C GLY A 128 19.39 -39.19 -19.53
N THR A 129 18.74 -40.37 -19.38
CA THR A 129 19.28 -41.60 -18.78
C THR A 129 19.26 -41.81 -17.26
N GLU A 130 18.44 -42.81 -16.92
CA GLU A 130 18.46 -43.80 -15.83
C GLU A 130 19.73 -43.89 -14.98
N THR A 131 19.53 -44.02 -13.67
CA THR A 131 19.84 -45.23 -12.86
C THR A 131 19.49 -44.96 -11.39
N GLU A 132 18.51 -45.69 -10.91
CA GLU A 132 18.46 -46.66 -9.77
C GLU A 132 19.50 -46.47 -8.67
N THR A 133 19.04 -46.30 -7.46
CA THR A 133 19.15 -47.19 -6.29
C THR A 133 19.14 -46.41 -4.94
N LYS A 134 18.23 -46.94 -4.11
CA LYS A 134 18.37 -47.15 -2.66
C LYS A 134 18.24 -45.98 -1.68
N LYS A 135 17.05 -45.94 -1.05
CA LYS A 135 16.82 -45.72 0.38
C LYS A 135 17.63 -46.78 1.21
N PRO A 136 18.08 -46.55 2.44
CA PRO A 136 17.14 -46.33 3.56
C PRO A 136 17.66 -45.52 4.78
N LYS A 137 16.67 -44.97 5.54
CA LYS A 137 16.44 -45.19 6.98
C LYS A 137 17.36 -44.57 8.06
N ALA A 138 16.65 -43.96 8.98
CA ALA A 138 16.80 -43.91 10.44
C ALA A 138 17.42 -42.61 11.00
N ALA A 139 16.64 -41.82 11.66
CA ALA A 139 16.13 -41.89 13.03
C ALA A 139 16.88 -41.04 14.07
N LYS A 140 16.05 -40.34 14.86
CA LYS A 140 16.30 -39.93 16.28
C LYS A 140 17.12 -38.65 16.48
N LYS A 141 16.71 -37.66 17.19
CA LYS A 141 16.09 -37.52 18.51
C LYS A 141 15.99 -36.04 18.86
N THR A 142 14.86 -35.61 19.34
CA THR A 142 14.72 -34.45 20.26
C THR A 142 15.44 -34.75 21.59
N PRO A 143 15.84 -33.70 22.33
CA PRO A 143 15.02 -33.42 23.50
C PRO A 143 14.86 -31.93 23.85
N ALA A 144 13.74 -31.69 24.51
CA ALA A 144 13.31 -30.51 25.20
C ALA A 144 14.29 -30.06 26.31
N ALA A 145 14.41 -28.73 26.48
CA ALA A 145 14.91 -28.16 27.73
C ALA A 145 14.04 -27.02 28.17
N ALA A 146 13.34 -27.26 29.26
CA ALA A 146 12.50 -26.35 30.02
C ALA A 146 13.27 -25.14 30.53
N LYS A 147 12.70 -23.93 30.39
CA LYS A 147 13.14 -22.73 31.14
C LYS A 147 12.16 -22.44 32.27
N LYS A 148 12.68 -22.53 33.49
CA LYS A 148 12.09 -22.15 34.78
C LYS A 148 11.67 -20.67 34.82
N PRO A 149 10.60 -20.33 35.52
CA PRO A 149 10.23 -18.94 35.81
C PRO A 149 11.07 -18.36 36.94
N ARG A 150 11.56 -17.15 36.73
CA ARG A 150 12.33 -16.37 37.70
C ARG A 150 11.40 -15.59 38.62
N ALA A 151 11.48 -15.91 39.91
CA ALA A 151 10.72 -15.30 40.99
C ALA A 151 11.04 -13.80 41.17
N LYS A 152 10.02 -13.03 41.55
CA LYS A 152 10.10 -11.63 42.00
C LYS A 152 10.63 -11.58 43.44
N PRO A 153 11.49 -10.62 43.82
CA PRO A 153 11.73 -10.34 45.23
C PRO A 153 10.70 -9.31 45.77
N ALA A 154 10.21 -9.62 46.93
CA ALA A 154 9.24 -8.84 47.69
C ALA A 154 9.81 -7.53 48.23
N ALA A 155 8.92 -6.55 48.37
CA ALA A 155 9.14 -5.29 49.01
C ALA A 155 9.37 -5.46 50.55
N LYS A 156 10.34 -4.72 51.10
CA LYS A 156 10.43 -4.46 52.53
C LYS A 156 10.15 -3.00 52.79
N LYS A 157 9.10 -2.81 53.63
CA LYS A 157 8.77 -1.55 54.32
C LYS A 157 9.86 -1.22 55.36
N LYS A 158 10.30 -0.02 55.37
CA LYS A 158 10.46 0.79 56.58
C LYS A 158 10.49 2.27 56.16
#